data_0b480ea7371aac0447deec99a2c91bea
#
_entry.id   0b480ea7371aac0447deec99a2c91bea
#
_cell.length_a   1.000
_cell.length_b   1.000
_cell.length_c   1.000
_cell.angle_alpha   90.00
_cell.angle_beta   90.00
_cell.angle_gamma   90.00
#
_symmetry.space_group_name_H-M   'P 1'
#
loop_
_entity.id
_entity.type
_entity.pdbx_description
1 polymer ?
#
loop_
_entity_poly.entity_id
_entity_poly.type
_entity_poly.pdbx_seq_one_letter_code
_entity_poly.pdbx_strand_id
1 'polypeptide(L)'
;MIDVNDLRKGVTFEYDGMLFKVLEYSHNKTGRGNASIRVKARNMMTGANIDKTFQSGDRVQDARLDFHNVQYLYADGDFYYFMDNETFDQPGIKAEVLGDDAHYLKAGMEVKLTFYKGEPLDVELPTSVDLEVKEAEVAVRGDTATGVTKRVKTETGLEVACPNFVKIGDIIRVDTRTGEYVTRV
;
A
#
# COMPACT_ATOMS: atom_id res chain seq x y z
N MET A 1 -21.77 4.00 -14.12
CA MET A 1 -22.40 3.02 -13.20
C MET A 1 -22.00 1.64 -13.65
N ILE A 2 -21.55 0.82 -12.73
CA ILE A 2 -21.21 -0.60 -12.95
C ILE A 2 -22.25 -1.48 -12.26
N ASP A 3 -22.48 -2.66 -12.83
CA ASP A 3 -23.34 -3.66 -12.21
C ASP A 3 -22.60 -4.30 -11.02
N VAL A 4 -23.30 -4.55 -9.92
CA VAL A 4 -22.67 -5.17 -8.74
C VAL A 4 -22.15 -6.59 -9.02
N ASN A 5 -22.68 -7.23 -10.08
CA ASN A 5 -22.15 -8.51 -10.55
C ASN A 5 -20.74 -8.41 -11.16
N ASP A 6 -20.29 -7.20 -11.52
CA ASP A 6 -18.97 -6.96 -12.09
C ASP A 6 -17.94 -6.51 -11.03
N LEU A 7 -18.39 -6.31 -9.79
CA LEU A 7 -17.48 -6.04 -8.68
C LEU A 7 -16.57 -7.25 -8.45
N ARG A 8 -15.27 -7.02 -8.52
CA ARG A 8 -14.23 -8.03 -8.28
C ARG A 8 -13.19 -7.45 -7.32
N LYS A 9 -12.40 -8.30 -6.71
CA LYS A 9 -11.28 -7.87 -5.86
C LYS A 9 -10.42 -6.83 -6.58
N GLY A 10 -10.19 -5.69 -5.95
CA GLY A 10 -9.42 -4.57 -6.48
C GLY A 10 -10.23 -3.52 -7.23
N VAL A 11 -11.48 -3.81 -7.62
CA VAL A 11 -12.37 -2.81 -8.25
C VAL A 11 -12.73 -1.72 -7.25
N THR A 12 -12.72 -0.47 -7.69
CA THR A 12 -13.17 0.68 -6.90
C THR A 12 -14.53 1.17 -7.36
N PHE A 13 -15.38 1.52 -6.41
CA PHE A 13 -16.71 2.03 -6.67
C PHE A 13 -17.11 3.10 -5.64
N GLU A 14 -18.01 3.99 -6.04
CA GLU A 14 -18.58 4.98 -5.14
C GLU A 14 -19.95 4.49 -4.64
N TYR A 15 -20.16 4.57 -3.35
CA TYR A 15 -21.40 4.24 -2.68
C TYR A 15 -21.65 5.21 -1.52
N ASP A 16 -22.86 5.81 -1.46
CA ASP A 16 -23.23 6.83 -0.47
C ASP A 16 -22.20 7.98 -0.36
N GLY A 17 -21.64 8.41 -1.52
CA GLY A 17 -20.66 9.49 -1.58
C GLY A 17 -19.27 9.15 -1.08
N MET A 18 -19.02 7.89 -0.72
CA MET A 18 -17.73 7.38 -0.27
C MET A 18 -17.13 6.42 -1.28
N LEU A 19 -15.79 6.42 -1.36
CA LEU A 19 -15.03 5.55 -2.25
C LEU A 19 -14.64 4.26 -1.54
N PHE A 20 -14.92 3.13 -2.18
CA PHE A 20 -14.62 1.80 -1.68
C PHE A 20 -13.79 0.99 -2.67
N LYS A 21 -12.84 0.22 -2.15
CA LYS A 21 -12.08 -0.79 -2.89
C LYS A 21 -12.50 -2.19 -2.44
N VAL A 22 -12.90 -3.04 -3.37
CA VAL A 22 -13.32 -4.41 -3.09
C VAL A 22 -12.12 -5.24 -2.61
N LEU A 23 -12.24 -5.82 -1.42
CA LEU A 23 -11.28 -6.77 -0.85
C LEU A 23 -11.68 -8.21 -1.18
N GLU A 24 -12.96 -8.53 -0.96
CA GLU A 24 -13.51 -9.86 -1.19
C GLU A 24 -14.89 -9.74 -1.85
N TYR A 25 -15.21 -10.70 -2.70
CA TYR A 25 -16.47 -10.79 -3.40
C TYR A 25 -17.00 -12.21 -3.31
N SER A 26 -18.26 -12.36 -2.94
CA SER A 26 -18.96 -13.64 -2.98
C SER A 26 -20.34 -13.50 -3.59
N HIS A 27 -20.68 -14.43 -4.48
CA HIS A 27 -21.97 -14.52 -5.13
C HIS A 27 -22.73 -15.70 -4.57
N ASN A 28 -23.81 -15.45 -3.82
CA ASN A 28 -24.65 -16.48 -3.22
C ASN A 28 -25.96 -16.57 -3.99
N LYS A 29 -26.16 -17.70 -4.66
CA LYS A 29 -27.41 -18.02 -5.35
C LYS A 29 -28.22 -18.98 -4.51
N THR A 30 -29.28 -18.50 -3.85
CA THR A 30 -30.25 -19.35 -3.17
C THR A 30 -31.37 -19.73 -4.13
N GLY A 31 -31.73 -21.02 -4.18
CA GLY A 31 -32.51 -21.73 -5.23
C GLY A 31 -33.77 -21.07 -5.79
N ARG A 32 -34.52 -20.23 -5.08
CA ARG A 32 -35.76 -19.57 -5.53
C ARG A 32 -35.83 -18.09 -5.17
N GLY A 33 -34.73 -17.36 -5.31
CA GLY A 33 -34.68 -15.92 -5.03
C GLY A 33 -33.67 -15.21 -5.88
N ASN A 34 -33.67 -13.86 -5.85
CA ASN A 34 -32.61 -13.09 -6.46
C ASN A 34 -31.27 -13.44 -5.82
N ALA A 35 -30.26 -13.64 -6.64
CA ALA A 35 -28.91 -13.86 -6.15
C ALA A 35 -28.44 -12.64 -5.33
N SER A 36 -27.80 -12.89 -4.21
CA SER A 36 -27.22 -11.84 -3.38
C SER A 36 -25.70 -11.81 -3.57
N ILE A 37 -25.15 -10.62 -3.61
CA ILE A 37 -23.73 -10.36 -3.78
C ILE A 37 -23.22 -9.73 -2.50
N ARG A 38 -22.35 -10.45 -1.79
CA ARG A 38 -21.67 -9.92 -0.60
C ARG A 38 -20.30 -9.42 -0.99
N VAL A 39 -20.04 -8.18 -0.66
CA VAL A 39 -18.79 -7.48 -0.92
C VAL A 39 -18.20 -7.02 0.41
N LYS A 40 -16.98 -7.45 0.70
CA LYS A 40 -16.15 -6.84 1.73
C LYS A 40 -15.30 -5.78 1.05
N ALA A 41 -15.42 -4.56 1.49
CA ALA A 41 -14.74 -3.43 0.86
C ALA A 41 -14.07 -2.54 1.89
N ARG A 42 -12.98 -1.90 1.50
CA ARG A 42 -12.28 -0.90 2.30
C ARG A 42 -12.69 0.48 1.84
N ASN A 43 -13.11 1.32 2.77
CA ASN A 43 -13.28 2.74 2.52
C ASN A 43 -11.89 3.36 2.29
N MET A 44 -11.69 3.93 1.10
CA MET A 44 -10.38 4.47 0.71
C MET A 44 -10.06 5.80 1.39
N MET A 45 -11.06 6.47 1.96
CA MET A 45 -10.85 7.75 2.67
C MET A 45 -10.61 7.58 4.16
N THR A 46 -11.22 6.57 4.78
CA THR A 46 -11.14 6.35 6.25
C THR A 46 -10.33 5.11 6.63
N GLY A 47 -10.00 4.25 5.66
CA GLY A 47 -9.34 2.97 5.89
C GLY A 47 -10.24 1.88 6.49
N ALA A 48 -11.47 2.19 6.88
CA ALA A 48 -12.38 1.24 7.51
C ALA A 48 -12.88 0.16 6.55
N ASN A 49 -12.96 -1.08 7.03
CA ASN A 49 -13.54 -2.17 6.26
C ASN A 49 -15.06 -2.24 6.53
N ILE A 50 -15.83 -2.48 5.47
CA ILE A 50 -17.27 -2.69 5.54
C ILE A 50 -17.65 -4.00 4.84
N ASP A 51 -18.71 -4.62 5.32
CA ASP A 51 -19.42 -5.70 4.64
C ASP A 51 -20.74 -5.16 4.08
N LYS A 52 -20.93 -5.27 2.78
CA LYS A 52 -22.17 -4.84 2.11
C LYS A 52 -22.74 -5.97 1.29
N THR A 53 -24.06 -6.12 1.36
CA THR A 53 -24.80 -7.09 0.54
C THR A 53 -25.67 -6.32 -0.44
N PHE A 54 -25.53 -6.63 -1.72
CA PHE A 54 -26.32 -6.11 -2.82
C PHE A 54 -27.21 -7.20 -3.39
N GLN A 55 -28.27 -6.82 -4.08
CA GLN A 55 -29.03 -7.75 -4.91
C GLN A 55 -28.44 -7.81 -6.33
N SER A 56 -28.54 -8.98 -6.95
CA SER A 56 -28.12 -9.11 -8.35
C SER A 56 -28.93 -8.17 -9.24
N GLY A 57 -28.26 -7.33 -10.00
CA GLY A 57 -28.84 -6.28 -10.82
C GLY A 57 -28.82 -4.87 -10.19
N ASP A 58 -28.43 -4.75 -8.92
CA ASP A 58 -28.12 -3.44 -8.36
C ASP A 58 -26.94 -2.79 -9.12
N ARG A 59 -26.90 -1.47 -9.10
CA ARG A 59 -25.83 -0.69 -9.72
C ARG A 59 -25.20 0.24 -8.72
N VAL A 60 -23.89 0.34 -8.78
CA VAL A 60 -23.09 1.30 -8.03
C VAL A 60 -22.42 2.28 -8.99
N GLN A 61 -22.00 3.43 -8.49
CA GLN A 61 -21.31 4.40 -9.31
C GLN A 61 -19.87 3.95 -9.52
N ASP A 62 -19.44 3.96 -10.77
CA ASP A 62 -18.05 3.71 -11.15
C ASP A 62 -17.16 4.84 -10.63
N ALA A 63 -16.07 4.48 -9.97
CA ALA A 63 -15.10 5.46 -9.51
C ALA A 63 -13.97 5.57 -10.54
N ARG A 64 -13.86 6.74 -11.15
CA ARG A 64 -12.72 7.05 -12.02
C ARG A 64 -11.56 7.49 -11.15
N LEU A 65 -10.48 6.72 -11.24
CA LEU A 65 -9.20 7.01 -10.62
C LEU A 65 -8.22 7.44 -11.69
N ASP A 66 -7.47 8.49 -11.41
CA ASP A 66 -6.36 8.93 -12.22
C ASP A 66 -5.06 8.47 -11.57
N PHE A 67 -4.09 8.07 -12.39
CA PHE A 67 -2.82 7.54 -11.92
C PHE A 67 -1.67 8.38 -12.48
N HIS A 68 -0.81 8.86 -11.60
CA HIS A 68 0.33 9.69 -11.96
C HIS A 68 1.63 9.06 -11.45
N ASN A 69 2.66 9.09 -12.28
CA ASN A 69 4.02 8.75 -11.86
C ASN A 69 4.63 9.97 -11.20
N VAL A 70 5.04 9.84 -9.97
CA VAL A 70 5.53 10.94 -9.16
C VAL A 70 6.84 10.56 -8.48
N GLN A 71 7.62 11.56 -8.11
CA GLN A 71 8.84 11.40 -7.35
C GLN A 71 8.63 11.85 -5.91
N TYR A 72 8.96 11.02 -4.94
CA TYR A 72 8.93 11.40 -3.53
C TYR A 72 10.01 12.45 -3.24
N LEU A 73 9.62 13.55 -2.60
CA LEU A 73 10.52 14.65 -2.27
C LEU A 73 10.93 14.61 -0.79
N TYR A 74 10.00 14.88 0.11
CA TYR A 74 10.21 14.99 1.55
C TYR A 74 8.90 14.86 2.35
N ALA A 75 9.04 14.76 3.67
CA ALA A 75 7.92 14.85 4.61
C ALA A 75 8.14 16.01 5.59
N ASP A 76 7.05 16.62 6.06
CA ASP A 76 7.07 17.68 7.09
C ASP A 76 6.51 17.21 8.46
N GLY A 77 6.20 15.92 8.57
CA GLY A 77 5.61 15.28 9.74
C GLY A 77 4.13 14.94 9.54
N ASP A 78 3.35 15.84 8.99
CA ASP A 78 1.92 15.63 8.74
C ASP A 78 1.65 15.14 7.31
N PHE A 79 2.47 15.57 6.35
CA PHE A 79 2.34 15.27 4.93
C PHE A 79 3.63 14.75 4.33
N TYR A 80 3.47 13.89 3.33
CA TYR A 80 4.50 13.43 2.41
C TYR A 80 4.27 14.08 1.06
N TYR A 81 5.27 14.81 0.56
CA TYR A 81 5.19 15.58 -0.68
C TYR A 81 5.86 14.85 -1.82
N PHE A 82 5.20 14.88 -2.96
CA PHE A 82 5.65 14.25 -4.18
C PHE A 82 5.68 15.30 -5.29
N MET A 83 6.44 15.08 -6.32
CA MET A 83 6.45 15.89 -7.54
C MET A 83 5.91 15.04 -8.70
N ASP A 84 4.87 15.51 -9.33
CA ASP A 84 4.35 14.89 -10.55
C ASP A 84 5.36 15.07 -11.69
N ASN A 85 5.71 13.97 -12.35
CA ASN A 85 6.74 13.97 -13.39
C ASN A 85 6.29 14.64 -14.71
N GLU A 86 4.97 14.86 -14.87
CA GLU A 86 4.38 15.48 -16.07
C GLU A 86 3.99 16.92 -15.84
N THR A 87 3.29 17.21 -14.73
CA THR A 87 2.75 18.55 -14.45
C THR A 87 3.67 19.39 -13.57
N PHE A 88 4.63 18.75 -12.86
CA PHE A 88 5.51 19.36 -11.85
C PHE A 88 4.77 19.92 -10.64
N ASP A 89 3.48 19.60 -10.49
CA ASP A 89 2.73 19.88 -9.27
C ASP A 89 3.29 19.07 -8.10
N GLN A 90 3.11 19.61 -6.89
CA GLN A 90 3.59 18.97 -5.66
C GLN A 90 2.43 18.55 -4.76
N PRO A 91 1.74 17.44 -5.07
CA PRO A 91 0.70 16.91 -4.22
C PRO A 91 1.27 16.39 -2.89
N GLY A 92 0.53 16.63 -1.81
CA GLY A 92 0.83 16.10 -0.48
C GLY A 92 -0.17 15.04 -0.06
N ILE A 93 0.30 13.94 0.49
CA ILE A 93 -0.52 12.90 1.12
C ILE A 93 -0.30 12.94 2.62
N LYS A 94 -1.38 12.81 3.39
CA LYS A 94 -1.29 12.73 4.86
C LYS A 94 -0.53 11.48 5.31
N ALA A 95 0.31 11.64 6.33
CA ALA A 95 1.06 10.54 6.94
C ALA A 95 0.15 9.38 7.38
N GLU A 96 -1.06 9.69 7.87
CA GLU A 96 -2.06 8.68 8.28
C GLU A 96 -2.52 7.77 7.13
N VAL A 97 -2.56 8.29 5.90
CA VAL A 97 -2.96 7.53 4.70
C VAL A 97 -1.87 6.54 4.31
N LEU A 98 -0.61 6.95 4.39
CA LEU A 98 0.55 6.11 4.08
C LEU A 98 0.78 5.03 5.15
N GLY A 99 0.57 5.37 6.42
CA GLY A 99 0.85 4.45 7.52
C GLY A 99 2.26 3.87 7.44
N ASP A 100 2.37 2.54 7.49
CA ASP A 100 3.65 1.83 7.47
C ASP A 100 4.38 1.94 6.12
N ASP A 101 3.68 2.22 5.04
CA ASP A 101 4.25 2.39 3.69
C ASP A 101 5.23 3.58 3.62
N ALA A 102 5.07 4.55 4.52
CA ALA A 102 5.96 5.69 4.66
C ALA A 102 7.43 5.28 4.90
N HIS A 103 7.66 4.16 5.59
CA HIS A 103 9.00 3.65 5.88
C HIS A 103 9.75 3.09 4.67
N TYR A 104 9.08 2.91 3.55
CA TYR A 104 9.69 2.47 2.30
C TYR A 104 10.07 3.65 1.38
N LEU A 105 9.59 4.87 1.69
CA LEU A 105 9.81 6.04 0.86
C LEU A 105 11.20 6.64 1.09
N LYS A 106 11.99 6.68 0.04
CA LYS A 106 13.31 7.32 -0.01
C LYS A 106 13.25 8.53 -0.93
N ALA A 107 13.89 9.63 -0.55
CA ALA A 107 13.93 10.85 -1.36
C ALA A 107 14.44 10.57 -2.78
N GLY A 108 13.74 11.10 -3.77
CA GLY A 108 14.01 10.88 -5.18
C GLY A 108 13.44 9.58 -5.76
N MET A 109 12.75 8.77 -4.97
CA MET A 109 12.15 7.52 -5.40
C MET A 109 10.90 7.77 -6.24
N GLU A 110 10.77 7.06 -7.36
CA GLU A 110 9.56 7.08 -8.18
C GLU A 110 8.51 6.11 -7.64
N VAL A 111 7.30 6.60 -7.52
CA VAL A 111 6.12 5.84 -7.11
C VAL A 111 4.93 6.24 -7.97
N LYS A 112 3.83 5.50 -7.87
CA LYS A 112 2.58 5.86 -8.53
C LYS A 112 1.59 6.39 -7.51
N LEU A 113 1.08 7.61 -7.72
CA LEU A 113 -0.03 8.17 -6.98
C LEU A 113 -1.35 7.88 -7.66
N THR A 114 -2.34 7.54 -6.86
CA THR A 114 -3.73 7.44 -7.27
C THR A 114 -4.49 8.68 -6.84
N PHE A 115 -5.19 9.30 -7.77
CA PHE A 115 -6.04 10.46 -7.53
C PHE A 115 -7.51 10.09 -7.70
N TYR A 116 -8.34 10.72 -6.89
CA TYR A 116 -9.77 10.66 -7.01
C TYR A 116 -10.35 12.07 -6.93
N LYS A 117 -11.06 12.50 -8.01
CA LYS A 117 -11.58 13.88 -8.14
C LYS A 117 -10.52 14.98 -7.93
N GLY A 118 -9.29 14.71 -8.35
CA GLY A 118 -8.15 15.65 -8.21
C GLY A 118 -7.44 15.63 -6.85
N GLU A 119 -7.92 14.83 -5.89
CA GLU A 119 -7.31 14.68 -4.58
C GLU A 119 -6.43 13.41 -4.55
N PRO A 120 -5.20 13.49 -4.02
CA PRO A 120 -4.34 12.30 -3.87
C PRO A 120 -4.92 11.37 -2.81
N LEU A 121 -5.07 10.10 -3.17
CA LEU A 121 -5.80 9.11 -2.37
C LEU A 121 -4.90 8.00 -1.82
N ASP A 122 -3.93 7.54 -2.59
CA ASP A 122 -3.14 6.35 -2.27
C ASP A 122 -1.80 6.37 -3.00
N VAL A 123 -0.81 5.67 -2.46
CA VAL A 123 0.52 5.49 -3.05
C VAL A 123 0.72 4.01 -3.35
N GLU A 124 1.08 3.71 -4.59
CA GLU A 124 1.51 2.38 -4.98
C GLU A 124 3.04 2.34 -5.01
N LEU A 125 3.61 1.61 -4.04
CA LEU A 125 5.05 1.39 -3.94
C LEU A 125 5.53 0.38 -5.00
N PRO A 126 6.79 0.47 -5.47
CA PRO A 126 7.40 -0.61 -6.23
C PRO A 126 7.48 -1.87 -5.35
N THR A 127 7.55 -3.03 -5.97
CA THR A 127 7.55 -4.33 -5.27
C THR A 127 8.74 -4.53 -4.34
N SER A 128 9.82 -3.79 -4.55
CA SER A 128 11.00 -3.78 -3.69
C SER A 128 11.69 -2.43 -3.70
N VAL A 129 12.39 -2.12 -2.61
CA VAL A 129 13.16 -0.90 -2.44
C VAL A 129 14.56 -1.23 -1.93
N ASP A 130 15.53 -0.40 -2.35
CA ASP A 130 16.92 -0.51 -1.94
C ASP A 130 17.21 0.56 -0.88
N LEU A 131 17.49 0.13 0.36
CA LEU A 131 17.67 0.99 1.52
C LEU A 131 19.03 0.76 2.17
N GLU A 132 19.68 1.84 2.59
CA GLU A 132 20.96 1.77 3.31
C GLU A 132 20.72 1.45 4.78
N VAL A 133 21.51 0.52 5.32
CA VAL A 133 21.50 0.16 6.74
C VAL A 133 22.22 1.22 7.56
N LYS A 134 21.54 1.86 8.49
CA LYS A 134 22.13 2.88 9.40
C LYS A 134 22.46 2.35 10.78
N GLU A 135 21.68 1.39 11.27
CA GLU A 135 21.90 0.75 12.57
C GLU A 135 21.78 -0.76 12.43
N ALA A 136 22.57 -1.49 13.18
CA ALA A 136 22.50 -2.96 13.22
C ALA A 136 22.71 -3.44 14.65
N GLU A 137 21.84 -4.34 15.11
CA GLU A 137 22.02 -4.99 16.39
C GLU A 137 23.30 -5.86 16.39
N VAL A 138 23.97 -5.93 17.53
CA VAL A 138 25.08 -6.89 17.73
C VAL A 138 24.44 -8.27 17.86
N ALA A 139 24.79 -9.17 16.95
CA ALA A 139 24.31 -10.54 17.02
C ALA A 139 24.77 -11.21 18.32
N VAL A 140 23.83 -11.49 19.22
CA VAL A 140 24.08 -12.30 20.40
C VAL A 140 24.19 -13.77 19.93
N ARG A 141 25.35 -14.36 20.10
CA ARG A 141 25.54 -15.80 19.88
C ARG A 141 24.68 -16.58 20.90
N GLY A 142 23.51 -16.97 20.49
CA GLY A 142 22.67 -17.96 21.16
C GLY A 142 22.52 -19.19 20.26
N ASP A 143 22.76 -20.36 20.83
CA ASP A 143 22.82 -21.70 20.27
C ASP A 143 22.01 -21.96 18.97
N THR A 144 22.71 -22.75 18.11
CA THR A 144 22.25 -23.70 17.10
C THR A 144 21.82 -23.22 15.72
N ALA A 145 22.72 -23.47 14.77
CA ALA A 145 22.61 -24.20 13.48
C ALA A 145 21.57 -23.83 12.41
N THR A 146 20.74 -22.81 12.52
CA THR A 146 19.92 -22.33 11.40
C THR A 146 19.82 -20.81 11.42
N GLY A 147 20.59 -20.15 10.53
CA GLY A 147 20.42 -18.77 10.13
C GLY A 147 20.23 -17.74 11.25
N VAL A 148 21.29 -17.36 11.96
CA VAL A 148 21.23 -16.24 12.90
C VAL A 148 20.85 -14.97 12.13
N THR A 149 19.63 -14.50 12.35
CA THR A 149 19.16 -13.21 11.86
C THR A 149 19.39 -12.14 12.93
N LYS A 150 19.60 -10.91 12.49
CA LYS A 150 19.65 -9.74 13.35
C LYS A 150 18.72 -8.67 12.82
N ARG A 151 18.27 -7.77 13.66
CA ARG A 151 17.52 -6.59 13.23
C ARG A 151 18.48 -5.49 12.80
N VAL A 152 18.14 -4.86 11.70
CA VAL A 152 18.81 -3.67 11.20
C VAL A 152 17.78 -2.57 11.02
N LYS A 153 18.20 -1.32 11.18
CA LYS A 153 17.37 -0.16 10.91
C LYS A 153 17.94 0.59 9.71
N THR A 154 17.08 0.87 8.75
CA THR A 154 17.46 1.54 7.51
C THR A 154 17.44 3.06 7.63
N GLU A 155 17.92 3.75 6.60
CA GLU A 155 17.92 5.21 6.47
C GLU A 155 16.52 5.84 6.58
N THR A 156 15.48 5.07 6.27
CA THR A 156 14.07 5.49 6.36
C THR A 156 13.43 5.15 7.72
N GLY A 157 14.18 4.52 8.62
CA GLY A 157 13.68 4.07 9.91
C GLY A 157 12.99 2.71 9.88
N LEU A 158 12.93 2.04 8.73
CA LEU A 158 12.38 0.67 8.61
C LEU A 158 13.27 -0.32 9.36
N GLU A 159 12.65 -1.15 10.21
CA GLU A 159 13.33 -2.26 10.86
C GLU A 159 13.14 -3.55 10.07
N VAL A 160 14.23 -4.21 9.71
CA VAL A 160 14.23 -5.42 8.89
C VAL A 160 15.07 -6.51 9.55
N ALA A 161 14.55 -7.74 9.55
CA ALA A 161 15.31 -8.92 9.96
C ALA A 161 16.24 -9.35 8.80
N CYS A 162 17.54 -9.29 9.01
CA CYS A 162 18.56 -9.59 8.00
C CYS A 162 19.51 -10.70 8.44
N PRO A 163 20.15 -11.39 7.49
CA PRO A 163 21.25 -12.28 7.80
C PRO A 163 22.38 -11.57 8.55
N ASN A 164 23.10 -12.31 9.39
CA ASN A 164 24.13 -11.76 10.28
C ASN A 164 25.30 -11.06 9.56
N PHE A 165 25.54 -11.39 8.29
CA PHE A 165 26.64 -10.78 7.50
C PHE A 165 26.33 -9.34 7.05
N VAL A 166 25.07 -8.89 7.10
CA VAL A 166 24.70 -7.51 6.72
C VAL A 166 25.28 -6.52 7.73
N LYS A 167 25.91 -5.47 7.27
CA LYS A 167 26.59 -4.45 8.09
C LYS A 167 25.98 -3.07 7.90
N ILE A 168 26.32 -2.18 8.80
CA ILE A 168 26.04 -0.73 8.65
C ILE A 168 26.74 -0.24 7.39
N GLY A 169 26.02 0.53 6.56
CA GLY A 169 26.47 1.02 5.26
C GLY A 169 26.18 0.08 4.08
N ASP A 170 25.76 -1.16 4.34
CA ASP A 170 25.30 -2.04 3.26
C ASP A 170 23.94 -1.53 2.73
N ILE A 171 23.73 -1.71 1.42
CA ILE A 171 22.43 -1.49 0.79
C ILE A 171 21.71 -2.82 0.72
N ILE A 172 20.50 -2.87 1.28
CA ILE A 172 19.65 -4.06 1.28
C ILE A 172 18.41 -3.81 0.45
N ARG A 173 17.99 -4.84 -0.28
CA ARG A 173 16.71 -4.86 -0.98
C ARG A 173 15.67 -5.48 -0.10
N VAL A 174 14.54 -4.78 0.07
CA VAL A 174 13.41 -5.18 0.89
C VAL A 174 12.17 -5.30 0.02
N ASP A 175 11.40 -6.38 0.17
CA ASP A 175 10.08 -6.52 -0.48
C ASP A 175 9.07 -5.64 0.26
N THR A 176 8.44 -4.71 -0.43
CA THR A 176 7.51 -3.73 0.16
C THR A 176 6.19 -4.33 0.62
N ARG A 177 5.83 -5.52 0.14
CA ARG A 177 4.58 -6.21 0.48
C ARG A 177 4.69 -7.03 1.77
N THR A 178 5.88 -7.56 2.05
CA THR A 178 6.14 -8.44 3.21
C THR A 178 7.02 -7.81 4.26
N GLY A 179 7.77 -6.75 3.91
CA GLY A 179 8.78 -6.14 4.77
C GLY A 179 10.04 -6.99 4.94
N GLU A 180 10.20 -8.05 4.15
CA GLU A 180 11.29 -9.00 4.29
C GLU A 180 12.51 -8.61 3.47
N TYR A 181 13.67 -8.94 4.02
CA TYR A 181 14.96 -8.86 3.32
C TYR A 181 14.98 -9.81 2.12
N VAL A 182 15.36 -9.29 0.96
CA VAL A 182 15.51 -10.09 -0.27
C VAL A 182 16.97 -10.40 -0.54
N THR A 183 17.81 -9.37 -0.60
CA THR A 183 19.25 -9.51 -0.90
C THR A 183 20.03 -8.27 -0.46
N ARG A 184 21.34 -8.38 -0.43
CA ARG A 184 22.26 -7.25 -0.38
C ARG A 184 22.61 -6.84 -1.82
N VAL A 185 22.54 -5.55 -2.11
CA VAL A 185 22.82 -4.95 -3.42
C VAL A 185 24.29 -4.54 -3.52
#